data_d2ba448e4d8d47b2c856e98bd7562fe7
#
_entry.id   d2ba448e4d8d47b2c856e98bd7562fe7
#
_cell.length_a   1.000
_cell.length_b   1.000
_cell.length_c   1.000
_cell.angle_alpha   90.00
_cell.angle_beta   90.00
_cell.angle_gamma   90.00
#
_symmetry.space_group_name_H-M   'P 1'
#
loop_
_entity.id
_entity.type
_entity.pdbx_description
1 polymer ?
#
loop_
_entity_poly.entity_id
_entity_poly.type
_entity_poly.pdbx_seq_one_letter_code
_entity_poly.pdbx_strand_id
1 'polypeptide(L)'
;MSQTAQDQTADSAPAADQPRHNGRLYIETVGCQMNMLDSELVVAALRRDGYQLADNPKDADTVLFNTCSVREHAEHKIYSALGRLKYSKRNRPQKVIGVIGCMAQKDQELIFQKAPHVDLIVGTGQLAEIPRLIREARTADQQPRLTALSLGRADGSRLQVSDSFQSYDPLRDPEMRPTPFQDRKSTRLNSSHT
;
A
#
# COMPACT_ATOMS: atom_id res chain seq x y z
N MET A 1 3.61 40.62 59.23
CA MET A 1 3.84 40.83 57.76
C MET A 1 3.91 39.46 57.14
N SER A 2 2.76 39.00 56.70
CA SER A 2 2.57 37.62 56.09
C SER A 2 2.48 37.74 54.61
N GLN A 3 3.38 37.08 53.88
CA GLN A 3 3.29 36.94 52.44
C GLN A 3 2.85 35.50 52.12
N THR A 4 1.64 35.40 51.62
CA THR A 4 1.02 34.18 51.11
C THR A 4 1.59 33.87 49.70
N ALA A 5 2.30 32.78 49.58
CA ALA A 5 2.71 32.20 48.28
C ALA A 5 1.50 31.54 47.63
N GLN A 6 1.11 32.01 46.45
CA GLN A 6 0.10 31.38 45.60
C GLN A 6 0.76 30.27 44.77
N ASP A 7 0.37 29.06 45.11
CA ASP A 7 0.70 27.84 44.33
C ASP A 7 -0.13 27.82 43.04
N GLN A 8 0.52 28.02 41.90
CA GLN A 8 -0.09 27.86 40.58
C GLN A 8 0.17 26.41 40.11
N THR A 9 -0.76 25.54 40.45
CA THR A 9 -0.85 24.21 39.81
C THR A 9 -1.26 24.40 38.37
N ALA A 10 -0.27 24.31 37.45
CA ALA A 10 -0.50 24.21 36.02
C ALA A 10 -1.17 22.86 35.72
N ASP A 11 -2.47 22.94 35.48
CA ASP A 11 -3.28 21.83 34.95
C ASP A 11 -2.80 21.50 33.53
N SER A 12 -1.93 20.51 33.45
CA SER A 12 -1.52 19.93 32.15
C SER A 12 -2.66 19.05 31.64
N ALA A 13 -3.49 19.61 30.79
CA ALA A 13 -4.48 18.86 30.03
C ALA A 13 -3.80 17.66 29.33
N PRO A 14 -4.40 16.46 29.38
CA PRO A 14 -3.83 15.30 28.67
C PRO A 14 -3.81 15.60 27.19
N ALA A 15 -2.63 15.44 26.58
CA ALA A 15 -2.45 15.56 25.15
C ALA A 15 -3.47 14.64 24.45
N ALA A 16 -4.36 15.25 23.67
CA ALA A 16 -5.36 14.55 22.89
C ALA A 16 -4.67 13.43 22.12
N ASP A 17 -5.20 12.22 22.26
CA ASP A 17 -4.76 11.00 21.60
C ASP A 17 -4.76 11.24 20.06
N GLN A 18 -3.60 11.64 19.55
CA GLN A 18 -3.43 11.76 18.10
C GLN A 18 -3.52 10.36 17.52
N PRO A 19 -4.38 10.12 16.55
CA PRO A 19 -4.52 8.79 15.97
C PRO A 19 -3.14 8.31 15.53
N ARG A 20 -2.71 7.17 16.09
CA ARG A 20 -1.41 6.56 15.79
C ARG A 20 -1.38 6.20 14.32
N HIS A 21 -0.79 7.05 13.52
CA HIS A 21 -0.62 6.78 12.09
C HIS A 21 0.43 5.69 11.90
N ASN A 22 0.02 4.55 11.37
CA ASN A 22 0.93 3.43 11.07
C ASN A 22 1.85 3.71 9.88
N GLY A 23 1.77 4.90 9.30
CA GLY A 23 2.63 5.38 8.24
C GLY A 23 1.85 5.89 7.02
N ARG A 24 2.59 6.29 6.00
CA ARG A 24 2.06 6.83 4.75
C ARG A 24 2.16 5.78 3.65
N LEU A 25 1.05 5.55 2.95
CA LEU A 25 0.92 4.63 1.85
C LEU A 25 0.87 5.37 0.52
N TYR A 26 1.70 4.98 -0.43
CA TYR A 26 1.53 5.32 -1.83
C TYR A 26 1.19 4.05 -2.61
N ILE A 27 0.19 4.11 -3.47
CA ILE A 27 -0.16 3.02 -4.38
C ILE A 27 -0.27 3.54 -5.81
N GLU A 28 0.43 2.90 -6.74
CA GLU A 28 0.34 3.19 -8.17
C GLU A 28 -0.27 1.98 -8.87
N THR A 29 -1.39 2.20 -9.57
CA THR A 29 -2.10 1.15 -10.31
C THR A 29 -1.86 1.33 -11.80
N VAL A 30 -1.29 0.31 -12.43
CA VAL A 30 -1.04 0.27 -13.87
C VAL A 30 -1.65 -1.00 -14.44
N GLY A 31 -2.88 -0.91 -14.98
CA GLY A 31 -3.54 -2.11 -15.45
C GLY A 31 -4.97 -1.91 -15.91
N CYS A 32 -5.78 -2.94 -15.72
CA CYS A 32 -7.18 -2.98 -16.07
C CYS A 32 -8.07 -2.56 -14.88
N GLN A 33 -9.38 -2.56 -15.10
CA GLN A 33 -10.36 -2.20 -14.08
C GLN A 33 -10.29 -3.12 -12.85
N MET A 34 -9.95 -4.40 -13.02
CA MET A 34 -9.77 -5.33 -11.89
C MET A 34 -8.63 -4.88 -10.97
N ASN A 35 -7.50 -4.41 -11.53
CA ASN A 35 -6.43 -3.87 -10.71
C ASN A 35 -6.86 -2.61 -9.94
N MET A 36 -7.75 -1.79 -10.53
CA MET A 36 -8.29 -0.62 -9.80
C MET A 36 -9.08 -1.05 -8.56
N LEU A 37 -9.99 -2.02 -8.73
CA LEU A 37 -10.77 -2.56 -7.61
C LEU A 37 -9.87 -3.18 -6.54
N ASP A 38 -8.90 -4.00 -6.95
CA ASP A 38 -7.91 -4.59 -6.03
C ASP A 38 -7.17 -3.52 -5.22
N SER A 39 -6.78 -2.42 -5.87
CA SER A 39 -6.11 -1.30 -5.19
C SER A 39 -7.02 -0.59 -4.20
N GLU A 40 -8.29 -0.40 -4.53
CA GLU A 40 -9.28 0.18 -3.63
C GLU A 40 -9.48 -0.68 -2.37
N LEU A 41 -9.56 -2.00 -2.53
CA LEU A 41 -9.66 -2.94 -1.41
C LEU A 41 -8.42 -2.88 -0.51
N VAL A 42 -7.22 -2.85 -1.09
CA VAL A 42 -5.96 -2.75 -0.35
C VAL A 42 -5.88 -1.43 0.40
N VAL A 43 -6.25 -0.31 -0.24
CA VAL A 43 -6.28 1.02 0.40
C VAL A 43 -7.25 1.03 1.56
N ALA A 44 -8.45 0.46 1.39
CA ALA A 44 -9.45 0.40 2.46
C ALA A 44 -8.94 -0.41 3.67
N ALA A 45 -8.30 -1.56 3.42
CA ALA A 45 -7.72 -2.39 4.47
C ALA A 45 -6.62 -1.65 5.24
N LEU A 46 -5.68 -1.01 4.53
CA LEU A 46 -4.57 -0.29 5.15
C LEU A 46 -5.03 1.00 5.87
N ARG A 47 -6.06 1.68 5.38
CA ARG A 47 -6.67 2.81 6.11
C ARG A 47 -7.25 2.38 7.45
N ARG A 48 -7.92 1.22 7.52
CA ARG A 48 -8.39 0.66 8.79
C ARG A 48 -7.23 0.37 9.76
N ASP A 49 -6.09 -0.01 9.22
CA ASP A 49 -4.84 -0.17 9.98
C ASP A 49 -4.15 1.17 10.29
N GLY A 50 -4.78 2.33 10.03
CA GLY A 50 -4.26 3.65 10.37
C GLY A 50 -3.25 4.23 9.36
N TYR A 51 -3.18 3.73 8.14
CA TYR A 51 -2.35 4.32 7.09
C TYR A 51 -3.02 5.54 6.46
N GLN A 52 -2.23 6.57 6.17
CA GLN A 52 -2.64 7.73 5.39
C GLN A 52 -2.11 7.62 3.96
N LEU A 53 -2.91 8.08 2.98
CA LEU A 53 -2.43 8.12 1.60
C LEU A 53 -1.41 9.25 1.41
N ALA A 54 -0.37 8.95 0.63
CA ALA A 54 0.63 9.91 0.18
C ALA A 54 0.45 10.17 -1.32
N ASP A 55 0.63 11.43 -1.72
CA ASP A 55 0.57 11.82 -3.13
C ASP A 55 1.86 11.50 -3.90
N ASN A 56 2.95 11.28 -3.17
CA ASN A 56 4.26 11.06 -3.76
C ASN A 56 4.93 9.82 -3.13
N PRO A 57 5.49 8.91 -3.96
CA PRO A 57 6.18 7.73 -3.46
C PRO A 57 7.42 8.03 -2.62
N LYS A 58 8.03 9.22 -2.75
CA LYS A 58 9.18 9.61 -1.92
C LYS A 58 8.78 9.85 -0.47
N ASP A 59 7.57 10.36 -0.24
CA ASP A 59 7.07 10.72 1.08
C ASP A 59 6.37 9.56 1.80
N ALA A 60 6.13 8.47 1.09
CA ALA A 60 5.48 7.29 1.63
C ALA A 60 6.48 6.38 2.37
N ASP A 61 5.98 5.73 3.42
CA ASP A 61 6.70 4.68 4.16
C ASP A 61 6.45 3.30 3.54
N THR A 62 5.32 3.16 2.85
CA THR A 62 4.95 1.97 2.09
C THR A 62 4.58 2.38 0.67
N VAL A 63 5.18 1.74 -0.32
CA VAL A 63 4.92 1.97 -1.74
C VAL A 63 4.48 0.66 -2.37
N LEU A 64 3.28 0.62 -2.94
CA LEU A 64 2.74 -0.54 -3.61
C LEU A 64 2.52 -0.25 -5.11
N PHE A 65 2.91 -1.19 -5.96
CA PHE A 65 2.63 -1.16 -7.39
C PHE A 65 1.67 -2.28 -7.74
N ASN A 66 0.45 -1.93 -8.14
CA ASN A 66 -0.52 -2.89 -8.64
C ASN A 66 -0.46 -2.95 -10.16
N THR A 67 -0.11 -4.12 -10.70
CA THR A 67 0.26 -4.24 -12.11
C THR A 67 -0.45 -5.36 -12.82
N CYS A 68 -0.76 -5.12 -14.09
CA CYS A 68 -1.29 -6.09 -15.03
C CYS A 68 -0.16 -6.83 -15.75
N SER A 69 -0.36 -8.11 -16.03
CA SER A 69 0.60 -8.94 -16.80
C SER A 69 0.36 -8.96 -18.30
N VAL A 70 -0.71 -8.33 -18.79
CA VAL A 70 -1.13 -8.43 -20.20
C VAL A 70 -0.55 -7.31 -21.08
N ARG A 71 -0.10 -6.21 -20.45
CA ARG A 71 0.40 -5.02 -21.16
C ARG A 71 1.90 -4.86 -20.95
N GLU A 72 2.72 -5.14 -21.96
CA GLU A 72 4.19 -4.98 -21.92
C GLU A 72 4.62 -3.58 -21.48
N HIS A 73 3.94 -2.54 -21.94
CA HIS A 73 4.22 -1.17 -21.51
C HIS A 73 4.02 -0.94 -19.99
N ALA A 74 3.12 -1.71 -19.35
CA ALA A 74 2.92 -1.64 -17.90
C ALA A 74 4.14 -2.18 -17.16
N GLU A 75 4.71 -3.29 -17.61
CA GLU A 75 5.90 -3.88 -16.99
C GLU A 75 7.10 -2.94 -17.03
N HIS A 76 7.40 -2.35 -18.21
CA HIS A 76 8.49 -1.38 -18.33
C HIS A 76 8.32 -0.15 -17.45
N LYS A 77 7.08 0.37 -17.35
CA LYS A 77 6.77 1.51 -16.49
C LYS A 77 7.07 1.20 -15.02
N ILE A 78 6.68 0.00 -14.57
CA ILE A 78 6.88 -0.43 -13.19
C ILE A 78 8.37 -0.64 -12.88
N TYR A 79 9.12 -1.34 -13.72
CA TYR A 79 10.56 -1.51 -13.48
C TYR A 79 11.29 -0.17 -13.44
N SER A 80 10.91 0.80 -14.28
CA SER A 80 11.45 2.15 -14.23
C SER A 80 11.08 2.87 -12.92
N ALA A 81 9.85 2.70 -12.43
CA ALA A 81 9.41 3.28 -11.16
C ALA A 81 10.14 2.64 -9.98
N LEU A 82 10.28 1.31 -9.96
CA LEU A 82 11.07 0.59 -8.96
C LEU A 82 12.52 1.05 -8.94
N GLY A 83 13.14 1.21 -10.12
CA GLY A 83 14.51 1.70 -10.22
C GLY A 83 14.72 3.06 -9.54
N ARG A 84 13.76 3.98 -9.68
CA ARG A 84 13.80 5.30 -9.00
C ARG A 84 13.69 5.20 -7.49
N LEU A 85 13.06 4.17 -6.96
CA LEU A 85 12.90 3.97 -5.51
C LEU A 85 14.14 3.35 -4.84
N LYS A 86 15.08 2.80 -5.59
CA LYS A 86 16.31 2.21 -5.05
C LYS A 86 17.05 3.16 -4.09
N TYR A 87 17.20 4.42 -4.49
CA TYR A 87 17.84 5.42 -3.64
C TYR A 87 17.00 5.78 -2.41
N SER A 88 15.68 5.88 -2.57
CA SER A 88 14.78 6.15 -1.46
C SER A 88 14.80 5.02 -0.42
N LYS A 89 14.85 3.76 -0.87
CA LYS A 89 14.99 2.58 0.00
C LYS A 89 16.32 2.56 0.73
N ARG A 90 17.42 2.90 0.04
CA ARG A 90 18.75 2.96 0.66
C ARG A 90 18.84 3.99 1.79
N ASN A 91 18.19 5.15 1.61
CA ASN A 91 18.17 6.22 2.60
C ASN A 91 17.15 5.97 3.73
N ARG A 92 16.14 5.14 3.47
CA ARG A 92 15.11 4.73 4.43
C ARG A 92 14.93 3.20 4.37
N PRO A 93 15.77 2.44 5.07
CA PRO A 93 15.70 0.96 5.04
C PRO A 93 14.35 0.41 5.48
N GLN A 94 13.67 1.10 6.38
CA GLN A 94 12.32 0.78 6.89
C GLN A 94 11.20 0.97 5.85
N LYS A 95 11.48 1.63 4.74
CA LYS A 95 10.49 1.83 3.67
C LYS A 95 10.16 0.48 3.04
N VAL A 96 8.88 0.14 2.98
CA VAL A 96 8.41 -1.10 2.36
C VAL A 96 8.04 -0.84 0.90
N ILE A 97 8.57 -1.65 -0.01
CA ILE A 97 8.27 -1.60 -1.43
C ILE A 97 7.67 -2.93 -1.85
N GLY A 98 6.45 -2.89 -2.41
CA GLY A 98 5.74 -4.09 -2.83
C GLY A 98 5.24 -4.03 -4.27
N VAL A 99 5.19 -5.20 -4.91
CA VAL A 99 4.54 -5.41 -6.21
C VAL A 99 3.38 -6.36 -6.00
N ILE A 100 2.21 -5.95 -6.46
CA ILE A 100 0.97 -6.73 -6.30
C ILE A 100 0.25 -6.91 -7.64
N GLY A 101 -0.70 -7.83 -7.70
CA GLY A 101 -1.52 -8.07 -8.87
C GLY A 101 -1.03 -9.17 -9.81
N CYS A 102 -1.51 -9.13 -11.05
CA CYS A 102 -1.28 -10.22 -12.01
C CYS A 102 0.20 -10.41 -12.40
N MET A 103 0.97 -9.32 -12.52
CA MET A 103 2.39 -9.40 -12.79
C MET A 103 3.15 -10.05 -11.63
N ALA A 104 2.78 -9.70 -10.40
CA ALA A 104 3.34 -10.31 -9.19
C ALA A 104 3.11 -11.83 -9.18
N GLN A 105 1.91 -12.27 -9.59
CA GLN A 105 1.55 -13.69 -9.69
C GLN A 105 2.35 -14.44 -10.76
N LYS A 106 2.68 -13.78 -11.88
CA LYS A 106 3.36 -14.39 -13.03
C LYS A 106 4.88 -14.40 -12.87
N ASP A 107 5.48 -13.26 -12.50
CA ASP A 107 6.90 -12.98 -12.67
C ASP A 107 7.65 -12.83 -11.32
N GLN A 108 7.15 -13.43 -10.26
CA GLN A 108 7.63 -13.31 -8.89
C GLN A 108 9.17 -13.28 -8.74
N GLU A 109 9.85 -14.31 -9.21
CA GLU A 109 11.30 -14.43 -9.10
C GLU A 109 12.03 -13.38 -9.95
N LEU A 110 11.52 -13.13 -11.16
CA LEU A 110 12.09 -12.14 -12.07
C LEU A 110 12.01 -10.72 -11.49
N ILE A 111 10.97 -10.42 -10.70
CA ILE A 111 10.83 -9.13 -10.04
C ILE A 111 11.94 -8.94 -9.03
N PHE A 112 12.21 -9.94 -8.16
CA PHE A 112 13.31 -9.86 -7.19
C PHE A 112 14.69 -9.80 -7.84
N GLN A 113 14.87 -10.48 -8.99
CA GLN A 113 16.14 -10.42 -9.74
C GLN A 113 16.38 -9.03 -10.32
N LYS A 114 15.36 -8.43 -10.94
CA LYS A 114 15.46 -7.10 -11.58
C LYS A 114 15.40 -5.94 -10.58
N ALA A 115 14.69 -6.13 -9.48
CA ALA A 115 14.48 -5.13 -8.43
C ALA A 115 14.72 -5.73 -7.03
N PRO A 116 15.97 -6.02 -6.65
CA PRO A 116 16.29 -6.70 -5.40
C PRO A 116 15.91 -5.91 -4.13
N HIS A 117 15.56 -4.64 -4.27
CA HIS A 117 15.07 -3.77 -3.19
C HIS A 117 13.55 -3.83 -2.97
N VAL A 118 12.84 -4.69 -3.69
CA VAL A 118 11.44 -5.02 -3.42
C VAL A 118 11.38 -5.94 -2.21
N ASP A 119 10.48 -5.65 -1.27
CA ASP A 119 10.33 -6.38 -0.02
C ASP A 119 9.23 -7.42 -0.08
N LEU A 120 8.13 -7.13 -0.83
CA LEU A 120 6.99 -8.04 -0.90
C LEU A 120 6.42 -8.18 -2.31
N ILE A 121 5.96 -9.38 -2.62
CA ILE A 121 5.29 -9.74 -3.87
C ILE A 121 4.00 -10.47 -3.52
N VAL A 122 2.85 -9.92 -3.97
CA VAL A 122 1.54 -10.46 -3.62
C VAL A 122 0.68 -10.68 -4.86
N GLY A 123 0.26 -11.93 -5.09
CA GLY A 123 -0.66 -12.28 -6.15
C GLY A 123 -2.09 -11.81 -5.89
N THR A 124 -2.90 -11.79 -6.94
CA THR A 124 -4.31 -11.30 -6.90
C THR A 124 -5.21 -12.01 -5.90
N GLY A 125 -4.92 -13.28 -5.59
CA GLY A 125 -5.71 -14.08 -4.64
C GLY A 125 -5.29 -13.89 -3.18
N GLN A 126 -4.26 -13.09 -2.87
CA GLN A 126 -3.67 -12.98 -1.53
C GLN A 126 -3.60 -11.53 -1.02
N LEU A 127 -4.44 -10.65 -1.56
CA LEU A 127 -4.44 -9.23 -1.19
C LEU A 127 -4.74 -9.00 0.30
N ALA A 128 -5.50 -9.88 0.93
CA ALA A 128 -5.80 -9.84 2.35
C ALA A 128 -4.55 -9.97 3.25
N GLU A 129 -3.49 -10.60 2.74
CA GLU A 129 -2.22 -10.78 3.46
C GLU A 129 -1.36 -9.50 3.51
N ILE A 130 -1.64 -8.52 2.67
CA ILE A 130 -0.82 -7.32 2.52
C ILE A 130 -0.58 -6.58 3.85
N PRO A 131 -1.59 -6.33 4.70
CA PRO A 131 -1.36 -5.65 5.98
C PRO A 131 -0.41 -6.42 6.89
N ARG A 132 -0.54 -7.76 6.94
CA ARG A 132 0.36 -8.63 7.72
C ARG A 132 1.78 -8.58 7.18
N LEU A 133 1.94 -8.74 5.86
CA LEU A 133 3.25 -8.74 5.20
C LEU A 133 3.99 -7.40 5.35
N ILE A 134 3.28 -6.28 5.31
CA ILE A 134 3.89 -4.97 5.54
C ILE A 134 4.41 -4.86 6.98
N ARG A 135 3.66 -5.32 7.98
CA ARG A 135 4.13 -5.34 9.38
C ARG A 135 5.38 -6.22 9.54
N GLU A 136 5.37 -7.39 8.94
CA GLU A 136 6.51 -8.33 8.95
C GLU A 136 7.73 -7.71 8.27
N ALA A 137 7.54 -7.08 7.10
CA ALA A 137 8.62 -6.40 6.38
C ALA A 137 9.25 -5.26 7.18
N ARG A 138 8.48 -4.56 8.02
CA ARG A 138 8.98 -3.47 8.86
C ARG A 138 9.76 -3.93 10.07
N THR A 139 9.48 -5.12 10.57
CA THR A 139 10.14 -5.68 11.75
C THR A 139 11.35 -6.53 11.40
N ALA A 140 11.57 -6.83 10.13
CA ALA A 140 12.69 -7.62 9.68
C ALA A 140 14.01 -6.84 9.80
N ASP A 141 15.02 -7.45 10.44
CA ASP A 141 16.36 -6.86 10.58
C ASP A 141 17.14 -6.80 9.27
N GLN A 142 16.81 -7.68 8.32
CA GLN A 142 17.37 -7.73 6.98
C GLN A 142 16.29 -7.46 5.96
N GLN A 143 16.69 -7.14 4.72
CA GLN A 143 15.74 -6.90 3.65
C GLN A 143 14.86 -8.15 3.43
N PRO A 144 13.56 -8.09 3.75
CA PRO A 144 12.67 -9.23 3.61
C PRO A 144 12.37 -9.48 2.13
N ARG A 145 12.21 -10.74 1.77
CA ARG A 145 11.66 -11.17 0.48
C ARG A 145 10.40 -11.97 0.76
N LEU A 146 9.30 -11.25 1.03
CA LEU A 146 8.04 -11.87 1.40
C LEU A 146 7.19 -12.10 0.15
N THR A 147 6.68 -13.31 0.00
CA THR A 147 5.80 -13.67 -1.11
C THR A 147 4.51 -14.26 -0.59
N ALA A 148 3.40 -13.82 -1.17
CA ALA A 148 2.10 -14.45 -1.00
C ALA A 148 1.45 -14.63 -2.39
N LEU A 149 1.44 -15.86 -2.86
CA LEU A 149 1.00 -16.23 -4.19
C LEU A 149 0.01 -17.37 -4.11
N SER A 150 -1.03 -17.30 -4.90
CA SER A 150 -1.96 -18.44 -5.04
C SER A 150 -1.29 -19.52 -5.88
N LEU A 151 -0.83 -20.58 -5.25
CA LEU A 151 -0.34 -21.79 -5.92
C LEU A 151 -1.55 -22.61 -6.37
N GLY A 152 -2.05 -22.32 -7.56
CA GLY A 152 -3.18 -23.04 -8.15
C GLY A 152 -4.54 -22.40 -7.88
N ARG A 153 -5.56 -22.82 -8.65
CA ARG A 153 -6.98 -22.53 -8.43
C ARG A 153 -7.47 -23.27 -7.19
N ALA A 154 -7.05 -22.89 -6.00
CA ALA A 154 -7.78 -23.28 -4.81
C ALA A 154 -9.10 -22.51 -4.82
N ASP A 155 -10.21 -23.22 -4.89
CA ASP A 155 -11.58 -22.68 -4.96
C ASP A 155 -11.98 -21.76 -3.78
N GLY A 156 -11.10 -21.53 -2.83
CA GLY A 156 -11.32 -20.70 -1.66
C GLY A 156 -10.71 -19.30 -1.68
N SER A 157 -9.77 -18.98 -2.57
CA SER A 157 -8.98 -17.74 -2.46
C SER A 157 -9.81 -16.46 -2.68
N ARG A 158 -10.81 -16.50 -3.55
CA ARG A 158 -11.73 -15.36 -3.76
C ARG A 158 -12.71 -15.19 -2.59
N LEU A 159 -13.16 -16.29 -1.99
CA LEU A 159 -14.01 -16.24 -0.80
C LEU A 159 -13.25 -15.69 0.39
N GLN A 160 -11.99 -16.11 0.60
CA GLN A 160 -11.14 -15.57 1.68
C GLN A 160 -10.86 -14.08 1.52
N VAL A 161 -10.62 -13.61 0.29
CA VAL A 161 -10.46 -12.16 0.02
C VAL A 161 -11.79 -11.45 0.29
N SER A 162 -12.91 -11.99 -0.18
CA SER A 162 -14.25 -11.46 0.12
C SER A 162 -14.52 -11.42 1.62
N ASP A 163 -14.25 -12.49 2.33
CA ASP A 163 -14.47 -12.56 3.78
C ASP A 163 -13.59 -11.58 4.56
N SER A 164 -12.34 -11.40 4.16
CA SER A 164 -11.43 -10.41 4.75
C SER A 164 -11.94 -8.99 4.59
N PHE A 165 -12.70 -8.71 3.53
CA PHE A 165 -13.27 -7.41 3.23
C PHE A 165 -14.78 -7.30 3.54
N GLN A 166 -15.42 -8.35 4.07
CA GLN A 166 -16.86 -8.35 4.42
C GLN A 166 -17.25 -7.27 5.45
N SER A 167 -16.31 -6.79 6.24
CA SER A 167 -16.53 -5.65 7.15
C SER A 167 -16.51 -4.29 6.44
N TYR A 168 -16.19 -4.27 5.14
CA TYR A 168 -16.16 -3.05 4.34
C TYR A 168 -17.51 -2.87 3.62
N ASP A 169 -18.33 -1.99 4.15
CA ASP A 169 -19.55 -1.54 3.50
C ASP A 169 -19.38 -0.08 3.08
N PRO A 170 -19.12 0.19 1.79
CA PRO A 170 -18.91 1.56 1.29
C PRO A 170 -20.19 2.43 1.38
N LEU A 171 -21.36 1.82 1.60
CA LEU A 171 -22.62 2.52 1.78
C LEU A 171 -22.85 2.93 3.24
N ARG A 172 -22.24 2.22 4.18
CA ARG A 172 -22.40 2.43 5.62
C ARG A 172 -21.47 3.49 6.19
N ASP A 173 -20.29 3.66 5.58
CA ASP A 173 -19.32 4.64 6.03
C ASP A 173 -18.81 5.49 4.87
N PRO A 174 -19.43 6.69 4.66
CA PRO A 174 -19.04 7.59 3.57
C PRO A 174 -17.60 8.09 3.65
N GLU A 175 -17.01 8.15 4.86
CA GLU A 175 -15.62 8.55 5.06
C GLU A 175 -14.64 7.44 4.65
N MET A 176 -15.11 6.20 4.65
CA MET A 176 -14.35 5.03 4.23
C MET A 176 -14.49 4.72 2.73
N ARG A 177 -15.25 5.52 1.98
CA ARG A 177 -15.28 5.36 0.52
C ARG A 177 -13.86 5.55 -0.01
N PRO A 178 -13.32 4.57 -0.74
CA PRO A 178 -12.08 4.79 -1.45
C PRO A 178 -12.31 6.00 -2.37
N THR A 179 -11.55 7.05 -2.16
CA THR A 179 -11.49 8.11 -3.16
C THR A 179 -11.10 7.43 -4.47
N PRO A 180 -11.89 7.62 -5.56
CA PRO A 180 -11.50 7.04 -6.85
C PRO A 180 -10.07 7.47 -7.10
N PHE A 181 -9.19 6.48 -7.20
CA PHE A 181 -7.77 6.71 -7.45
C PHE A 181 -7.69 7.15 -8.91
N GLN A 182 -8.00 8.42 -9.15
CA GLN A 182 -7.79 9.03 -10.44
C GLN A 182 -6.28 9.20 -10.58
N ASP A 183 -5.66 8.26 -11.29
CA ASP A 183 -4.38 8.52 -11.90
C ASP A 183 -4.55 9.71 -12.87
N ARG A 184 -4.31 10.92 -12.35
CA ARG A 184 -4.42 12.18 -13.13
C ARG A 184 -3.51 12.17 -14.36
N LYS A 185 -2.62 11.21 -14.49
CA LYS A 185 -1.72 11.05 -15.64
C LYS A 185 -2.28 10.09 -16.71
N SER A 186 -3.11 9.11 -16.35
CA SER A 186 -3.64 8.16 -17.35
C SER A 186 -4.82 8.71 -18.14
N THR A 187 -5.58 9.66 -17.58
CA THR A 187 -6.72 10.29 -18.26
C THR A 187 -6.31 11.24 -19.38
N ARG A 188 -5.05 11.67 -19.46
CA ARG A 188 -4.59 12.55 -20.57
C ARG A 188 -4.16 11.81 -21.83
N LEU A 189 -4.06 10.48 -21.83
CA LEU A 189 -3.58 9.71 -22.97
C LEU A 189 -4.68 9.08 -23.84
N ASN A 190 -5.95 9.19 -23.45
CA ASN A 190 -7.05 8.57 -24.20
C ASN A 190 -7.92 9.54 -25.01
N SER A 191 -7.55 10.81 -25.14
CA SER A 191 -8.34 11.80 -25.92
C SER A 191 -7.76 12.14 -27.30
N SER A 192 -6.88 11.30 -27.87
CA SER A 192 -6.36 11.51 -29.22
C SER A 192 -6.47 10.27 -30.10
N HIS A 193 -7.70 9.78 -30.28
CA HIS A 193 -8.09 8.97 -31.42
C HIS A 193 -9.52 9.37 -31.82
N THR A 194 -9.58 10.41 -32.59
CA THR A 194 -10.62 10.69 -33.57
C THR A 194 -9.95 10.97 -34.89
#